data_839e999c02cc74cf75f7340b6c9ee337
#
_entry.id   839e999c02cc74cf75f7340b6c9ee337
#
_cell.length_a   1.000
_cell.length_b   1.000
_cell.length_c   1.000
_cell.angle_alpha   90.00
_cell.angle_beta   90.00
_cell.angle_gamma   90.00
#
_symmetry.space_group_name_H-M   'P 1'
#
loop_
_entity.id
_entity.type
_entity.pdbx_description
1 polymer ?
#
loop_
_entity_poly.entity_id
_entity_poly.type
_entity_poly.pdbx_seq_one_letter_code
_entity_poly.pdbx_strand_id
1 'polypeptide(L)'
;MTIYSYSRITTFEKCPLKFKFRYIDRLKPEIKQFIEGFLGNQVHKTLEWIYKQINIKESLKLDQVIEYFAKEWTQNFNKEIKIIKKEHTSEDYFNQGIKFLIDYFFRHSPFKDNTIATEKRIFFKLDIEGKYKLQGYIDRIVHHKDKGIYEIHDYKTSSFLKTQEELDKDEQLALYGLAIKNNFENVKEILLVWHFLAFNEIRISKRTEVQFEELKKQIINKINKIEAAKNFEPNPSPLCKWCEFKSYCPLFKKIK
;
A
#
# COMPACT_ATOMS: atom_id res chain seq x y z
N MET A 1 22.71 -9.74 -1.98
CA MET A 1 22.34 -8.31 -1.92
C MET A 1 20.87 -8.20 -1.61
N THR A 2 20.47 -7.41 -0.60
CA THR A 2 19.09 -7.33 -0.12
C THR A 2 18.25 -6.44 -1.02
N ILE A 3 17.04 -6.91 -1.39
CA ILE A 3 16.04 -6.08 -2.06
C ILE A 3 15.12 -5.49 -0.98
N TYR A 4 14.98 -4.18 -0.96
CA TYR A 4 14.13 -3.47 -0.03
C TYR A 4 12.75 -3.18 -0.64
N SER A 5 11.77 -2.96 0.23
CA SER A 5 10.48 -2.34 -0.11
C SER A 5 10.21 -1.19 0.85
N TYR A 6 9.36 -0.27 0.47
CA TYR A 6 8.96 0.82 1.39
C TYR A 6 8.44 0.27 2.71
N SER A 7 7.60 -0.77 2.68
CA SER A 7 7.08 -1.42 3.88
C SER A 7 8.17 -2.05 4.75
N ARG A 8 9.25 -2.58 4.15
CA ARG A 8 10.39 -3.12 4.89
C ARG A 8 11.14 -2.02 5.63
N ILE A 9 11.40 -0.89 4.97
CA ILE A 9 12.08 0.27 5.55
C ILE A 9 11.24 0.85 6.70
N THR A 10 9.96 1.13 6.46
CA THR A 10 9.07 1.70 7.48
C THR A 10 8.79 0.76 8.64
N THR A 11 8.91 -0.56 8.44
CA THR A 11 8.84 -1.51 9.57
C THR A 11 9.99 -1.29 10.55
N PHE A 12 11.20 -1.06 10.05
CA PHE A 12 12.36 -0.76 10.90
C PHE A 12 12.18 0.59 11.62
N GLU A 13 11.77 1.63 10.92
CA GLU A 13 11.54 2.96 11.51
C GLU A 13 10.47 2.93 12.61
N LYS A 14 9.39 2.17 12.39
CA LYS A 14 8.30 2.03 13.37
C LYS A 14 8.70 1.18 14.57
N CYS A 15 9.41 0.08 14.37
CA CYS A 15 9.87 -0.79 15.45
C CYS A 15 11.01 -1.70 14.97
N PRO A 16 12.27 -1.40 15.35
CA PRO A 16 13.42 -2.25 14.99
C PRO A 16 13.24 -3.71 15.41
N LEU A 17 12.67 -3.98 16.59
CA LEU A 17 12.45 -5.35 17.05
C LEU A 17 11.45 -6.11 16.16
N LYS A 18 10.36 -5.45 15.72
CA LYS A 18 9.41 -6.03 14.76
C LYS A 18 10.10 -6.35 13.42
N PHE A 19 10.97 -5.45 12.96
CA PHE A 19 11.79 -5.68 11.77
C PHE A 19 12.66 -6.91 11.92
N LYS A 20 13.35 -7.04 13.07
CA LYS A 20 14.20 -8.21 13.38
C LYS A 20 13.38 -9.49 13.30
N PHE A 21 12.25 -9.58 14.00
CA PHE A 21 11.39 -10.76 13.99
C PHE A 21 10.94 -11.15 12.59
N ARG A 22 10.54 -10.18 11.78
CA ARG A 22 9.99 -10.43 10.44
C ARG A 22 11.06 -10.76 9.39
N TYR A 23 12.17 -10.02 9.36
CA TYR A 23 13.10 -10.04 8.23
C TYR A 23 14.44 -10.70 8.51
N ILE A 24 14.87 -10.76 9.78
CA ILE A 24 16.12 -11.38 10.21
C ILE A 24 15.83 -12.78 10.77
N ASP A 25 15.08 -12.85 11.85
CA ASP A 25 14.74 -14.11 12.54
C ASP A 25 13.67 -14.92 11.78
N ARG A 26 12.88 -14.27 10.93
CA ARG A 26 11.81 -14.87 10.13
C ARG A 26 10.81 -15.68 10.96
N LEU A 27 10.45 -15.15 12.13
CA LEU A 27 9.51 -15.80 13.02
C LEU A 27 8.13 -15.89 12.36
N LYS A 28 7.44 -16.98 12.68
CA LYS A 28 6.05 -17.13 12.27
C LYS A 28 5.15 -16.19 13.08
N PRO A 29 4.40 -15.29 12.45
CA PRO A 29 3.51 -14.39 13.18
C PRO A 29 2.41 -15.17 13.90
N GLU A 30 2.05 -14.75 15.11
CA GLU A 30 0.93 -15.31 15.88
C GLU A 30 -0.41 -15.00 15.19
N ILE A 31 -0.55 -13.78 14.67
CA ILE A 31 -1.72 -13.33 13.94
C ILE A 31 -1.34 -13.22 12.47
N LYS A 32 -1.97 -14.03 11.63
CA LYS A 32 -1.68 -14.03 10.20
C LYS A 32 -2.20 -12.76 9.51
N GLN A 33 -3.39 -12.34 9.89
CA GLN A 33 -4.04 -11.18 9.28
C GLN A 33 -5.05 -10.53 10.24
N PHE A 34 -5.09 -9.20 10.23
CA PHE A 34 -6.14 -8.42 10.87
C PHE A 34 -7.23 -8.08 9.86
N ILE A 35 -8.45 -7.88 10.34
CA ILE A 35 -9.63 -7.64 9.50
C ILE A 35 -9.49 -6.38 8.65
N GLU A 36 -8.84 -5.32 9.15
CA GLU A 36 -8.58 -4.09 8.40
C GLU A 36 -7.69 -4.37 7.18
N GLY A 37 -6.64 -5.17 7.34
CA GLY A 37 -5.79 -5.60 6.24
C GLY A 37 -6.48 -6.56 5.27
N PHE A 38 -7.37 -7.42 5.79
CA PHE A 38 -8.19 -8.30 4.97
C PHE A 38 -9.16 -7.50 4.10
N LEU A 39 -9.91 -6.56 4.70
CA LEU A 39 -10.79 -5.63 3.97
C LEU A 39 -10.03 -4.91 2.86
N GLY A 40 -8.87 -4.31 3.20
CA GLY A 40 -8.02 -3.63 2.22
C GLY A 40 -7.68 -4.54 1.03
N ASN A 41 -7.21 -5.75 1.30
CA ASN A 41 -6.86 -6.71 0.24
C ASN A 41 -8.05 -7.08 -0.66
N GLN A 42 -9.25 -7.31 -0.08
CA GLN A 42 -10.42 -7.65 -0.89
C GLN A 42 -10.90 -6.47 -1.75
N VAL A 43 -10.84 -5.24 -1.21
CA VAL A 43 -11.16 -4.02 -1.97
C VAL A 43 -10.17 -3.82 -3.11
N HIS A 44 -8.85 -3.91 -2.87
CA HIS A 44 -7.82 -3.78 -3.91
C HIS A 44 -8.00 -4.82 -5.03
N LYS A 45 -8.24 -6.09 -4.67
CA LYS A 45 -8.55 -7.14 -5.64
C LYS A 45 -9.77 -6.82 -6.50
N THR A 46 -10.82 -6.26 -5.90
CA THR A 46 -12.03 -5.89 -6.63
C THR A 46 -11.79 -4.71 -7.55
N LEU A 47 -11.03 -3.70 -7.10
CA LEU A 47 -10.66 -2.56 -7.94
C LEU A 47 -9.75 -2.99 -9.11
N GLU A 48 -8.79 -3.88 -8.87
CA GLU A 48 -7.99 -4.50 -9.93
C GLU A 48 -8.87 -5.23 -10.94
N TRP A 49 -9.82 -6.03 -10.45
CA TRP A 49 -10.76 -6.77 -11.30
C TRP A 49 -11.62 -5.84 -12.16
N ILE A 50 -12.12 -4.72 -11.63
CA ILE A 50 -12.86 -3.70 -12.39
C ILE A 50 -12.05 -3.28 -13.63
N TYR A 51 -10.83 -2.84 -13.45
CA TYR A 51 -10.00 -2.36 -14.56
C TYR A 51 -9.62 -3.45 -15.56
N LYS A 52 -9.47 -4.70 -15.10
CA LYS A 52 -9.29 -5.85 -15.99
C LYS A 52 -10.55 -6.15 -16.82
N GLN A 53 -11.75 -6.03 -16.22
CA GLN A 53 -13.00 -6.27 -16.95
C GLN A 53 -13.27 -5.21 -18.01
N ILE A 54 -13.00 -3.94 -17.72
CA ILE A 54 -13.21 -2.83 -18.65
C ILE A 54 -12.35 -2.94 -19.90
N ASN A 55 -11.16 -3.48 -19.79
CA ASN A 55 -10.30 -3.77 -20.94
C ASN A 55 -10.88 -4.88 -21.86
N ILE A 56 -11.86 -5.64 -21.40
CA ILE A 56 -12.45 -6.78 -22.12
C ILE A 56 -13.90 -6.51 -22.53
N LYS A 57 -14.65 -5.73 -21.73
CA LYS A 57 -16.09 -5.48 -21.89
C LYS A 57 -16.36 -4.01 -22.11
N GLU A 58 -17.32 -3.69 -22.95
CA GLU A 58 -17.74 -2.30 -23.19
C GLU A 58 -18.40 -1.63 -21.98
N SER A 59 -19.01 -2.41 -21.09
CA SER A 59 -19.67 -1.90 -19.88
C SER A 59 -19.56 -2.85 -18.71
N LEU A 60 -19.45 -2.30 -17.53
CA LEU A 60 -19.48 -3.00 -16.25
C LEU A 60 -20.63 -2.46 -15.40
N LYS A 61 -21.43 -3.36 -14.80
CA LYS A 61 -22.54 -3.00 -13.90
C LYS A 61 -22.11 -3.08 -12.45
N LEU A 62 -22.69 -2.25 -11.61
CA LEU A 62 -22.42 -2.23 -10.16
C LEU A 62 -22.66 -3.59 -9.52
N ASP A 63 -23.77 -4.26 -9.86
CA ASP A 63 -24.10 -5.57 -9.31
C ASP A 63 -22.97 -6.59 -9.49
N GLN A 64 -22.33 -6.59 -10.66
CA GLN A 64 -21.19 -7.47 -10.94
C GLN A 64 -19.97 -7.18 -10.06
N VAL A 65 -19.77 -5.91 -9.70
CA VAL A 65 -18.68 -5.51 -8.78
C VAL A 65 -18.97 -6.02 -7.37
N ILE A 66 -20.22 -5.85 -6.92
CA ILE A 66 -20.62 -6.29 -5.59
C ILE A 66 -20.62 -7.83 -5.49
N GLU A 67 -21.10 -8.53 -6.50
CA GLU A 67 -21.05 -10.00 -6.57
C GLU A 67 -19.61 -10.52 -6.53
N TYR A 68 -18.69 -9.89 -7.28
CA TYR A 68 -17.27 -10.26 -7.26
C TYR A 68 -16.67 -10.06 -5.87
N PHE A 69 -16.90 -8.90 -5.24
CA PHE A 69 -16.40 -8.61 -3.89
C PHE A 69 -16.96 -9.60 -2.86
N ALA A 70 -18.27 -9.87 -2.90
CA ALA A 70 -18.92 -10.81 -1.97
C ALA A 70 -18.36 -12.23 -2.13
N LYS A 71 -18.12 -12.68 -3.36
CA LYS A 71 -17.49 -13.97 -3.66
C LYS A 71 -16.08 -14.03 -3.08
N GLU A 72 -15.22 -13.02 -3.38
CA GLU A 72 -13.85 -12.95 -2.88
C GLU A 72 -13.81 -12.90 -1.35
N TRP A 73 -14.70 -12.13 -0.73
CA TRP A 73 -14.81 -12.07 0.72
C TRP A 73 -15.14 -13.44 1.31
N THR A 74 -16.21 -14.09 0.83
CA THR A 74 -16.70 -15.38 1.35
C THR A 74 -15.66 -16.49 1.17
N GLN A 75 -14.96 -16.53 0.04
CA GLN A 75 -13.95 -17.54 -0.24
C GLN A 75 -12.68 -17.40 0.60
N ASN A 76 -12.31 -16.18 0.96
CA ASN A 76 -11.05 -15.91 1.64
C ASN A 76 -11.20 -15.63 3.14
N PHE A 77 -12.43 -15.28 3.61
CA PHE A 77 -12.66 -15.04 5.03
C PHE A 77 -12.59 -16.35 5.83
N ASN A 78 -11.84 -16.31 6.92
CA ASN A 78 -11.71 -17.46 7.80
C ASN A 78 -11.51 -17.02 9.26
N LYS A 79 -11.62 -17.97 10.20
CA LYS A 79 -11.56 -17.75 11.66
C LYS A 79 -10.19 -17.28 12.16
N GLU A 80 -9.14 -17.36 11.35
CA GLU A 80 -7.79 -16.87 11.70
C GLU A 80 -7.65 -15.36 11.53
N ILE A 81 -8.60 -14.71 10.84
CA ILE A 81 -8.64 -13.26 10.67
C ILE A 81 -9.07 -12.62 12.00
N LYS A 82 -8.20 -11.77 12.56
CA LYS A 82 -8.39 -11.19 13.89
C LYS A 82 -9.08 -9.83 13.83
N ILE A 83 -10.15 -9.69 14.60
CA ILE A 83 -10.84 -8.42 14.85
C ILE A 83 -10.39 -7.91 16.21
N ILE A 84 -9.81 -6.71 16.26
CA ILE A 84 -9.33 -6.08 17.51
C ILE A 84 -10.39 -5.16 18.11
N LYS A 85 -11.13 -4.44 17.30
CA LYS A 85 -12.20 -3.54 17.71
C LYS A 85 -13.42 -4.37 18.07
N LYS A 86 -13.67 -4.53 19.37
CA LYS A 86 -14.76 -5.40 19.88
C LYS A 86 -16.16 -4.93 19.51
N GLU A 87 -16.30 -3.65 19.19
CA GLU A 87 -17.55 -3.00 18.76
C GLU A 87 -17.92 -3.30 17.30
N HIS A 88 -17.03 -3.91 16.53
CA HIS A 88 -17.24 -4.24 15.12
C HIS A 88 -17.24 -5.75 14.89
N THR A 89 -18.10 -6.17 13.97
CA THR A 89 -18.20 -7.55 13.47
C THR A 89 -17.56 -7.67 12.08
N SER A 90 -17.39 -8.89 11.59
CA SER A 90 -16.96 -9.13 10.21
C SER A 90 -17.94 -8.57 9.18
N GLU A 91 -19.24 -8.53 9.52
CA GLU A 91 -20.29 -7.98 8.66
C GLU A 91 -20.18 -6.47 8.53
N ASP A 92 -19.82 -5.76 9.61
CA ASP A 92 -19.58 -4.32 9.55
C ASP A 92 -18.45 -3.97 8.56
N TYR A 93 -17.36 -4.74 8.59
CA TYR A 93 -16.25 -4.57 7.65
C TYR A 93 -16.63 -4.97 6.22
N PHE A 94 -17.44 -6.00 6.04
CA PHE A 94 -17.97 -6.38 4.72
C PHE A 94 -18.80 -5.25 4.12
N ASN A 95 -19.76 -4.72 4.90
CA ASN A 95 -20.61 -3.60 4.48
C ASN A 95 -19.82 -2.32 4.20
N GLN A 96 -18.76 -2.08 4.97
CA GLN A 96 -17.83 -0.98 4.71
C GLN A 96 -17.13 -1.15 3.35
N GLY A 97 -16.70 -2.35 3.00
CA GLY A 97 -16.10 -2.64 1.70
C GLY A 97 -17.08 -2.43 0.55
N ILE A 98 -18.33 -2.88 0.70
CA ILE A 98 -19.41 -2.61 -0.26
C ILE A 98 -19.59 -1.11 -0.48
N LYS A 99 -19.68 -0.34 0.61
CA LYS A 99 -19.81 1.13 0.53
C LYS A 99 -18.65 1.76 -0.25
N PHE A 100 -17.42 1.37 0.03
CA PHE A 100 -16.24 1.89 -0.70
C PHE A 100 -16.33 1.64 -2.20
N LEU A 101 -16.77 0.45 -2.59
CA LEU A 101 -16.88 0.05 -3.99
C LEU A 101 -18.03 0.75 -4.70
N ILE A 102 -19.17 0.96 -4.03
CA ILE A 102 -20.30 1.74 -4.54
C ILE A 102 -19.88 3.19 -4.80
N ASP A 103 -19.27 3.84 -3.79
CA ASP A 103 -18.83 5.23 -3.90
C ASP A 103 -17.79 5.39 -5.03
N TYR A 104 -16.84 4.45 -5.11
CA TYR A 104 -15.82 4.42 -6.16
C TYR A 104 -16.43 4.22 -7.55
N PHE A 105 -17.36 3.26 -7.67
CA PHE A 105 -18.02 2.95 -8.94
C PHE A 105 -18.76 4.17 -9.50
N PHE A 106 -19.59 4.84 -8.69
CA PHE A 106 -20.34 6.02 -9.16
C PHE A 106 -19.43 7.20 -9.50
N ARG A 107 -18.29 7.33 -8.84
CA ARG A 107 -17.34 8.41 -9.14
C ARG A 107 -16.57 8.18 -10.43
N HIS A 108 -16.24 6.94 -10.76
CA HIS A 108 -15.31 6.62 -11.85
C HIS A 108 -15.98 6.00 -13.08
N SER A 109 -17.23 5.52 -12.96
CA SER A 109 -17.96 5.01 -14.12
C SER A 109 -18.14 6.12 -15.17
N PRO A 110 -17.96 5.81 -16.45
CA PRO A 110 -17.78 4.51 -17.08
C PRO A 110 -16.32 4.04 -17.21
N PHE A 111 -15.40 4.49 -16.33
CA PHE A 111 -13.99 4.06 -16.26
C PHE A 111 -13.18 4.27 -17.54
N LYS A 112 -13.45 5.34 -18.26
CA LYS A 112 -12.78 5.70 -19.52
C LYS A 112 -11.45 6.42 -19.25
N ASP A 113 -10.62 5.88 -18.38
CA ASP A 113 -9.27 6.38 -18.18
C ASP A 113 -8.24 5.54 -18.96
N ASN A 114 -7.05 6.11 -19.13
CA ASN A 114 -5.96 5.44 -19.84
C ASN A 114 -5.15 4.54 -18.90
N THR A 115 -5.81 3.67 -18.13
CA THR A 115 -5.15 2.69 -17.27
C THR A 115 -4.34 1.71 -18.10
N ILE A 116 -3.03 1.64 -17.85
CA ILE A 116 -2.09 0.75 -18.54
C ILE A 116 -1.67 -0.46 -17.73
N ALA A 117 -1.82 -0.40 -16.39
CA ALA A 117 -1.50 -1.50 -15.50
C ALA A 117 -2.22 -1.39 -14.16
N THR A 118 -2.50 -2.54 -13.54
CA THR A 118 -3.00 -2.69 -12.17
C THR A 118 -2.12 -3.67 -11.42
N GLU A 119 -1.96 -3.50 -10.09
CA GLU A 119 -1.13 -4.33 -9.20
C GLU A 119 0.26 -4.60 -9.81
N LYS A 120 0.84 -3.57 -10.43
CA LYS A 120 2.10 -3.70 -11.17
C LYS A 120 3.28 -3.82 -10.21
N ARG A 121 3.91 -4.98 -10.20
CA ARG A 121 5.20 -5.16 -9.52
C ARG A 121 6.28 -4.37 -10.25
N ILE A 122 7.02 -3.57 -9.50
CA ILE A 122 8.12 -2.76 -10.00
C ILE A 122 9.42 -3.11 -9.27
N PHE A 123 10.52 -3.04 -10.03
CA PHE A 123 11.88 -3.13 -9.52
C PHE A 123 12.67 -1.93 -10.03
N PHE A 124 13.45 -1.32 -9.16
CA PHE A 124 14.29 -0.18 -9.56
C PHE A 124 15.51 -0.07 -8.64
N LYS A 125 16.49 0.72 -9.10
CA LYS A 125 17.72 0.99 -8.40
C LYS A 125 17.75 2.47 -8.01
N LEU A 126 18.29 2.78 -6.83
CA LEU A 126 18.48 4.15 -6.39
C LEU A 126 19.86 4.71 -6.77
N ASP A 127 20.77 3.83 -7.15
CA ASP A 127 22.15 4.16 -7.52
C ASP A 127 22.56 3.49 -8.83
N ILE A 128 23.58 4.01 -9.48
CA ILE A 128 24.08 3.49 -10.76
C ILE A 128 24.69 2.10 -10.58
N GLU A 129 25.39 1.87 -9.49
CA GLU A 129 26.07 0.60 -9.19
C GLU A 129 25.06 -0.53 -8.86
N GLY A 130 23.82 -0.18 -8.54
CA GLY A 130 22.77 -1.14 -8.21
C GLY A 130 22.94 -1.80 -6.83
N LYS A 131 23.61 -1.11 -5.91
CA LYS A 131 23.72 -1.51 -4.51
C LYS A 131 22.36 -1.42 -3.80
N TYR A 132 21.61 -0.35 -4.06
CA TYR A 132 20.31 -0.08 -3.40
C TYR A 132 19.16 -0.46 -4.34
N LYS A 133 18.67 -1.70 -4.18
CA LYS A 133 17.57 -2.25 -5.00
C LYS A 133 16.27 -2.20 -4.23
N LEU A 134 15.24 -1.68 -4.86
CA LEU A 134 13.89 -1.62 -4.33
C LEU A 134 12.89 -2.37 -5.19
N GLN A 135 11.82 -2.80 -4.54
CA GLN A 135 10.64 -3.35 -5.16
C GLN A 135 9.37 -2.81 -4.50
N GLY A 136 8.29 -2.81 -5.25
CA GLY A 136 6.97 -2.45 -4.74
C GLY A 136 5.87 -2.91 -5.68
N TYR A 137 4.65 -2.59 -5.30
CA TYR A 137 3.47 -2.79 -6.13
C TYR A 137 2.77 -1.45 -6.25
N ILE A 138 2.40 -1.10 -7.48
CA ILE A 138 1.58 0.08 -7.77
C ILE A 138 0.17 -0.42 -8.05
N ASP A 139 -0.80 0.06 -7.29
CA ASP A 139 -2.18 -0.42 -7.39
C ASP A 139 -2.74 -0.16 -8.79
N ARG A 140 -2.50 1.04 -9.36
CA ARG A 140 -2.92 1.37 -10.72
C ARG A 140 -2.02 2.44 -11.34
N ILE A 141 -1.72 2.28 -12.63
CA ILE A 141 -0.96 3.23 -13.45
C ILE A 141 -1.83 3.70 -14.60
N VAL A 142 -1.96 5.02 -14.74
CA VAL A 142 -2.59 5.68 -15.89
C VAL A 142 -1.51 6.39 -16.69
N HIS A 143 -1.62 6.37 -18.03
CA HIS A 143 -0.66 7.03 -18.91
C HIS A 143 -1.36 7.87 -19.97
N HIS A 144 -1.22 9.18 -19.90
CA HIS A 144 -1.64 10.15 -20.90
C HIS A 144 -0.54 10.32 -21.94
N LYS A 145 -0.52 9.43 -22.95
CA LYS A 145 0.59 9.33 -23.94
C LYS A 145 0.93 10.65 -24.60
N ASP A 146 -0.08 11.39 -25.05
CA ASP A 146 0.10 12.66 -25.79
C ASP A 146 0.77 13.75 -24.94
N LYS A 147 0.62 13.66 -23.62
CA LYS A 147 1.15 14.63 -22.67
C LYS A 147 2.44 14.14 -21.98
N GLY A 148 2.75 12.84 -22.03
CA GLY A 148 3.83 12.23 -21.27
C GLY A 148 3.59 12.25 -19.76
N ILE A 149 2.30 12.25 -19.33
CA ILE A 149 1.90 12.29 -17.92
C ILE A 149 1.57 10.88 -17.45
N TYR A 150 2.17 10.49 -16.32
CA TYR A 150 1.83 9.26 -15.62
C TYR A 150 1.11 9.58 -14.30
N GLU A 151 0.03 8.84 -14.01
CA GLU A 151 -0.61 8.88 -12.69
C GLU A 151 -0.35 7.56 -11.97
N ILE A 152 0.09 7.67 -10.72
CA ILE A 152 0.29 6.54 -9.83
C ILE A 152 -0.81 6.60 -8.77
N HIS A 153 -1.72 5.63 -8.80
CA HIS A 153 -2.85 5.57 -7.90
C HIS A 153 -2.59 4.58 -6.77
N ASP A 154 -3.02 4.96 -5.57
CA ASP A 154 -2.95 4.15 -4.36
C ASP A 154 -4.28 4.24 -3.62
N TYR A 155 -4.84 3.09 -3.23
CA TYR A 155 -6.14 2.98 -2.60
C TYR A 155 -6.00 2.82 -1.09
N LYS A 156 -6.59 3.72 -0.33
CA LYS A 156 -6.54 3.74 1.14
C LYS A 156 -7.92 3.42 1.73
N THR A 157 -8.03 2.28 2.40
CA THR A 157 -9.25 1.83 3.10
C THR A 157 -9.26 2.25 4.57
N SER A 158 -8.22 2.92 5.05
CA SER A 158 -8.10 3.36 6.44
C SER A 158 -9.08 4.49 6.78
N SER A 159 -9.51 4.55 8.04
CA SER A 159 -10.35 5.62 8.59
C SER A 159 -9.53 6.88 8.97
N PHE A 160 -8.42 7.11 8.32
CA PHE A 160 -7.56 8.29 8.52
C PHE A 160 -7.34 9.00 7.20
N LEU A 161 -7.70 10.29 7.16
CA LEU A 161 -7.50 11.16 6.01
C LEU A 161 -6.26 12.01 6.24
N LYS A 162 -5.21 11.79 5.46
CA LYS A 162 -4.00 12.62 5.49
C LYS A 162 -4.28 14.01 4.96
N THR A 163 -3.65 15.02 5.55
CA THR A 163 -3.64 16.39 5.02
C THR A 163 -2.86 16.46 3.71
N GLN A 164 -3.05 17.55 2.94
CA GLN A 164 -2.27 17.76 1.71
C GLN A 164 -0.77 17.88 2.03
N GLU A 165 -0.41 18.55 3.12
CA GLU A 165 0.99 18.69 3.53
C GLU A 165 1.65 17.34 3.86
N GLU A 166 0.92 16.41 4.51
CA GLU A 166 1.41 15.06 4.76
C GLU A 166 1.59 14.27 3.46
N LEU A 167 0.72 14.47 2.47
CA LEU A 167 0.82 13.81 1.17
C LEU A 167 1.95 14.39 0.32
N ASP A 168 2.20 15.69 0.42
CA ASP A 168 3.32 16.35 -0.26
C ASP A 168 4.69 15.88 0.28
N LYS A 169 4.69 15.25 1.48
CA LYS A 169 5.85 14.61 2.09
C LYS A 169 5.83 13.08 2.02
N ASP A 170 4.79 12.49 1.41
CA ASP A 170 4.65 11.02 1.35
C ASP A 170 5.76 10.39 0.49
N GLU A 171 6.50 9.48 1.12
CA GLU A 171 7.63 8.80 0.48
C GLU A 171 7.21 7.60 -0.37
N GLN A 172 6.10 6.94 -0.05
CA GLN A 172 5.70 5.68 -0.71
C GLN A 172 5.41 5.90 -2.20
N LEU A 173 4.46 6.78 -2.51
CA LEU A 173 4.11 7.06 -3.90
C LEU A 173 5.23 7.81 -4.62
N ALA A 174 5.96 8.67 -3.91
CA ALA A 174 7.12 9.34 -4.49
C ALA A 174 8.23 8.33 -4.90
N LEU A 175 8.47 7.28 -4.12
CA LEU A 175 9.38 6.18 -4.50
C LEU A 175 8.88 5.42 -5.74
N TYR A 176 7.58 5.22 -5.85
CA TYR A 176 6.99 4.62 -7.06
C TYR A 176 7.11 5.56 -8.26
N GLY A 177 7.06 6.88 -8.05
CA GLY A 177 7.40 7.88 -9.06
C GLY A 177 8.81 7.72 -9.61
N LEU A 178 9.81 7.52 -8.73
CA LEU A 178 11.18 7.20 -9.17
C LEU A 178 11.23 5.90 -9.99
N ALA A 179 10.44 4.89 -9.62
CA ALA A 179 10.38 3.66 -10.39
C ALA A 179 9.76 3.88 -11.79
N ILE A 180 8.74 4.72 -11.93
CA ILE A 180 8.20 5.09 -13.24
C ILE A 180 9.27 5.77 -14.08
N LYS A 181 10.01 6.75 -13.52
CA LYS A 181 11.11 7.43 -14.24
C LYS A 181 12.20 6.48 -14.72
N ASN A 182 12.47 5.43 -13.94
CA ASN A 182 13.53 4.47 -14.27
C ASN A 182 13.11 3.40 -15.28
N ASN A 183 11.79 3.10 -15.38
CA ASN A 183 11.29 1.96 -16.15
C ASN A 183 10.45 2.35 -17.38
N PHE A 184 10.06 3.62 -17.51
CA PHE A 184 9.21 4.09 -18.60
C PHE A 184 9.90 5.24 -19.36
N GLU A 185 9.56 5.35 -20.64
CA GLU A 185 10.09 6.38 -21.52
C GLU A 185 9.16 7.59 -21.59
N ASN A 186 9.71 8.73 -22.00
CA ASN A 186 8.94 9.98 -22.22
C ASN A 186 8.16 10.46 -21.01
N VAL A 187 8.66 10.24 -19.80
CA VAL A 187 8.05 10.69 -18.55
C VAL A 187 8.30 12.18 -18.36
N LYS A 188 7.31 13.03 -18.63
CA LYS A 188 7.40 14.48 -18.42
C LYS A 188 6.88 14.89 -17.04
N GLU A 189 5.81 14.26 -16.57
CA GLU A 189 5.17 14.56 -15.29
C GLU A 189 4.65 13.29 -14.64
N ILE A 190 4.68 13.27 -13.31
CA ILE A 190 4.12 12.18 -12.50
C ILE A 190 3.17 12.78 -11.48
N LEU A 191 1.93 12.34 -11.51
CA LEU A 191 0.91 12.64 -10.51
C LEU A 191 0.81 11.48 -9.51
N LEU A 192 0.89 11.80 -8.24
CA LEU A 192 0.71 10.88 -7.13
C LEU A 192 -0.72 11.03 -6.63
N VAL A 193 -1.55 9.99 -6.77
CA VAL A 193 -3.00 10.06 -6.57
C VAL A 193 -3.41 9.10 -5.47
N TRP A 194 -3.96 9.60 -4.38
CA TRP A 194 -4.51 8.81 -3.30
C TRP A 194 -6.04 8.82 -3.36
N HIS A 195 -6.62 7.63 -3.30
CA HIS A 195 -8.06 7.43 -3.14
C HIS A 195 -8.34 7.05 -1.68
N PHE A 196 -8.80 7.98 -0.87
CA PHE A 196 -9.23 7.71 0.50
C PHE A 196 -10.67 7.21 0.49
N LEU A 197 -10.84 5.89 0.31
CA LEU A 197 -12.14 5.27 0.06
C LEU A 197 -13.14 5.45 1.20
N ALA A 198 -12.66 5.48 2.45
CA ALA A 198 -13.52 5.72 3.62
C ALA A 198 -14.15 7.12 3.65
N PHE A 199 -13.57 8.07 2.92
CA PHE A 199 -14.01 9.47 2.87
C PHE A 199 -14.58 9.85 1.49
N ASN A 200 -14.51 8.93 0.54
CA ASN A 200 -14.79 9.21 -0.87
C ASN A 200 -14.02 10.44 -1.39
N GLU A 201 -12.74 10.56 -0.99
CA GLU A 201 -11.87 11.70 -1.29
C GLU A 201 -10.71 11.27 -2.19
N ILE A 202 -10.33 12.17 -3.11
CA ILE A 202 -9.13 12.01 -3.95
C ILE A 202 -8.20 13.18 -3.65
N ARG A 203 -6.94 12.85 -3.44
CA ARG A 203 -5.88 13.83 -3.22
C ARG A 203 -4.75 13.59 -4.22
N ILE A 204 -4.15 14.68 -4.70
CA ILE A 204 -3.10 14.62 -5.72
C ILE A 204 -1.91 15.43 -5.23
N SER A 205 -0.72 14.91 -5.47
CA SER A 205 0.55 15.61 -5.23
C SER A 205 1.52 15.38 -6.38
N LYS A 206 2.54 16.21 -6.46
CA LYS A 206 3.64 16.12 -7.45
C LYS A 206 4.97 16.20 -6.73
N ARG A 207 6.04 15.82 -7.45
CA ARG A 207 7.41 16.02 -6.98
C ARG A 207 8.23 16.67 -8.06
N THR A 208 9.07 17.64 -7.64
CA THR A 208 10.12 18.20 -8.49
C THR A 208 11.30 17.23 -8.60
N GLU A 209 12.17 17.46 -9.56
CA GLU A 209 13.41 16.67 -9.69
C GLU A 209 14.27 16.76 -8.42
N VAL A 210 14.36 17.95 -7.83
CA VAL A 210 15.11 18.15 -6.58
C VAL A 210 14.53 17.29 -5.45
N GLN A 211 13.20 17.26 -5.31
CA GLN A 211 12.54 16.44 -4.30
C GLN A 211 12.74 14.93 -4.54
N PHE A 212 12.79 14.49 -5.80
CA PHE A 212 13.11 13.10 -6.11
C PHE A 212 14.56 12.74 -5.74
N GLU A 213 15.53 13.62 -6.01
CA GLU A 213 16.93 13.38 -5.64
C GLU A 213 17.13 13.43 -4.11
N GLU A 214 16.44 14.29 -3.40
CA GLU A 214 16.44 14.33 -1.93
C GLU A 214 15.84 13.04 -1.34
N LEU A 215 14.70 12.59 -1.85
CA LEU A 215 14.07 11.33 -1.44
C LEU A 215 15.02 10.15 -1.64
N LYS A 216 15.69 10.08 -2.79
CA LYS A 216 16.67 9.03 -3.10
C LYS A 216 17.77 8.97 -2.02
N LYS A 217 18.35 10.14 -1.67
CA LYS A 217 19.37 10.24 -0.61
C LYS A 217 18.83 9.82 0.74
N GLN A 218 17.61 10.24 1.09
CA GLN A 218 16.97 9.87 2.36
C GLN A 218 16.75 8.36 2.46
N ILE A 219 16.25 7.71 1.41
CA ILE A 219 16.02 6.26 1.39
C ILE A 219 17.33 5.48 1.47
N ILE A 220 18.36 5.90 0.77
CA ILE A 220 19.70 5.32 0.88
C ILE A 220 20.21 5.41 2.32
N ASN A 221 20.07 6.57 2.97
CA ASN A 221 20.46 6.74 4.37
C ASN A 221 19.67 5.83 5.32
N LYS A 222 18.35 5.66 5.09
CA LYS A 222 17.52 4.73 5.87
C LYS A 222 17.99 3.28 5.71
N ILE A 223 18.30 2.86 4.48
CA ILE A 223 18.82 1.52 4.22
C ILE A 223 20.18 1.32 4.91
N ASN A 224 21.09 2.28 4.82
CA ASN A 224 22.39 2.20 5.50
C ASN A 224 22.23 2.09 7.02
N LYS A 225 21.29 2.81 7.64
CA LYS A 225 20.97 2.67 9.06
C LYS A 225 20.48 1.26 9.41
N ILE A 226 19.63 0.67 8.57
CA ILE A 226 19.15 -0.70 8.74
C ILE A 226 20.31 -1.70 8.67
N GLU A 227 21.20 -1.55 7.68
CA GLU A 227 22.33 -2.46 7.46
C GLU A 227 23.40 -2.34 8.55
N ALA A 228 23.58 -1.15 9.11
CA ALA A 228 24.51 -0.91 10.22
C ALA A 228 23.94 -1.29 11.60
N ALA A 229 22.65 -1.58 11.71
CA ALA A 229 22.00 -1.84 12.99
C ALA A 229 22.48 -3.16 13.61
N LYS A 230 23.02 -3.08 14.83
CA LYS A 230 23.40 -4.24 15.65
C LYS A 230 22.37 -4.55 16.72
N ASN A 231 21.64 -3.53 17.19
CA ASN A 231 20.64 -3.63 18.23
C ASN A 231 19.25 -3.33 17.65
N PHE A 232 18.25 -4.08 18.10
CA PHE A 232 16.87 -4.00 17.60
C PHE A 232 15.92 -3.86 18.79
N GLU A 233 15.85 -2.67 19.34
CA GLU A 233 15.00 -2.39 20.50
C GLU A 233 13.53 -2.27 20.11
N PRO A 234 12.60 -2.66 21.01
CA PRO A 234 11.18 -2.40 20.79
C PRO A 234 10.88 -0.91 20.86
N ASN A 235 10.01 -0.44 19.98
CA ASN A 235 9.50 0.92 20.00
C ASN A 235 8.00 0.91 20.33
N PRO A 236 7.60 1.16 21.61
CA PRO A 236 6.21 1.14 22.03
C PRO A 236 5.37 2.22 21.35
N SER A 237 4.20 1.82 20.86
CA SER A 237 3.25 2.73 20.22
C SER A 237 1.81 2.20 20.32
N PRO A 238 0.78 3.00 20.05
CA PRO A 238 -0.60 2.51 19.95
C PRO A 238 -0.77 1.35 18.95
N LEU A 239 0.11 1.27 17.93
CA LEU A 239 0.10 0.21 16.93
C LEU A 239 0.51 -1.16 17.48
N CYS A 240 1.05 -1.23 18.70
CA CYS A 240 1.36 -2.51 19.34
C CYS A 240 0.12 -3.39 19.56
N LYS A 241 -1.09 -2.82 19.56
CA LYS A 241 -2.35 -3.57 19.60
C LYS A 241 -2.53 -4.44 18.35
N TRP A 242 -2.02 -3.99 17.21
CA TRP A 242 -2.04 -4.69 15.91
C TRP A 242 -0.68 -5.31 15.54
N CYS A 243 0.16 -5.63 16.55
CA CYS A 243 1.44 -6.27 16.29
C CYS A 243 1.28 -7.78 16.23
N GLU A 244 1.57 -8.37 15.09
CA GLU A 244 1.51 -9.82 14.85
C GLU A 244 2.59 -10.63 15.55
N PHE A 245 3.59 -9.95 16.16
CA PHE A 245 4.67 -10.56 16.95
C PHE A 245 4.56 -10.25 18.44
N LYS A 246 3.38 -9.94 18.94
CA LYS A 246 3.18 -9.47 20.31
C LYS A 246 3.64 -10.51 21.34
N SER A 247 3.41 -11.80 21.10
CA SER A 247 3.83 -12.89 21.99
C SER A 247 5.34 -13.04 22.13
N TYR A 248 6.10 -12.62 21.11
CA TYR A 248 7.57 -12.66 21.14
C TYR A 248 8.18 -11.42 21.79
N CYS A 249 7.41 -10.33 21.89
CA CYS A 249 7.90 -9.03 22.34
C CYS A 249 8.12 -9.00 23.85
N PRO A 250 9.33 -8.63 24.35
CA PRO A 250 9.60 -8.58 25.78
C PRO A 250 8.69 -7.64 26.56
N LEU A 251 8.16 -6.59 25.92
CA LEU A 251 7.23 -5.65 26.56
C LEU A 251 5.88 -6.27 26.92
N PHE A 252 5.52 -7.43 26.34
CA PHE A 252 4.25 -8.12 26.57
C PHE A 252 4.41 -9.52 27.14
N LYS A 253 5.65 -10.00 27.32
CA LYS A 253 5.89 -11.22 28.08
C LYS A 253 5.51 -10.95 29.54
N LYS A 254 4.53 -11.68 30.08
CA LYS A 254 4.30 -11.68 31.52
C LYS A 254 5.60 -12.17 32.17
N ILE A 255 6.18 -11.35 33.04
CA ILE A 255 7.22 -11.81 33.94
C ILE A 255 6.56 -12.92 34.77
N LYS A 256 7.00 -14.17 34.57
CA LYS A 256 6.59 -15.31 35.39
C LYS A 256 7.27 -15.22 36.73
#